data_6c15095d737c48fe6042125183175b5a
#
_entry.id   6c15095d737c48fe6042125183175b5a
#
_cell.length_a   1.000
_cell.length_b   1.000
_cell.length_c   1.000
_cell.angle_alpha   90.00
_cell.angle_beta   90.00
_cell.angle_gamma   90.00
#
_symmetry.space_group_name_H-M   'P 1'
#
loop_
_entity.id
_entity.type
_entity.pdbx_description
1 polymer ?
#
loop_
_entity_poly.entity_id
_entity_poly.type
_entity_poly.pdbx_seq_one_letter_code
_entity_poly.pdbx_strand_id
1 'polypeptide(L)'
;MKIALIGYGKMGKELEKVALSRGHEIVCIIDINNQEDFESEAFKSADVAIEFTNPTVAYSNYMKAFKAGVKLVSGSTGWMSEHGEEIKKLCTEGGQTLFWSSNFSLGVSIFSALNKYLAKIMNQFPAYDVTTVSYTHLRAHETDSYLV
;
A
#
# COMPACT_ATOMS: atom_id res chain seq x y z
N MET A 1 -0.34 -4.86 -18.53
CA MET A 1 0.04 -3.54 -17.95
C MET A 1 1.53 -3.52 -17.69
N LYS A 2 2.13 -2.36 -17.86
CA LYS A 2 3.51 -2.08 -17.45
C LYS A 2 3.52 -1.57 -16.02
N ILE A 3 4.20 -2.27 -15.15
CA ILE A 3 4.23 -1.97 -13.70
C ILE A 3 5.65 -1.62 -13.29
N ALA A 4 5.83 -0.53 -12.55
CA ALA A 4 7.05 -0.24 -11.82
C ALA A 4 6.87 -0.63 -10.35
N LEU A 5 7.92 -1.12 -9.71
CA LEU A 5 7.94 -1.41 -8.28
C LEU A 5 8.87 -0.44 -7.56
N ILE A 6 8.40 0.16 -6.47
CA ILE A 6 9.17 1.03 -5.60
C ILE A 6 9.26 0.37 -4.23
N GLY A 7 10.47 -0.08 -3.87
CA GLY A 7 10.75 -0.96 -2.73
C GLY A 7 10.74 -2.44 -3.15
N TYR A 8 11.90 -3.08 -3.04
CA TYR A 8 12.09 -4.48 -3.45
C TYR A 8 12.43 -5.42 -2.29
N GLY A 9 11.76 -5.17 -1.16
CA GLY A 9 11.76 -6.04 0.01
C GLY A 9 10.89 -7.28 -0.17
N LYS A 10 10.40 -7.86 0.93
CA LYS A 10 9.53 -9.05 0.89
C LYS A 10 8.27 -8.82 0.04
N MET A 11 7.60 -7.67 0.24
CA MET A 11 6.37 -7.33 -0.49
C MET A 11 6.65 -7.08 -1.98
N GLY A 12 7.71 -6.34 -2.31
CA GLY A 12 8.07 -6.06 -3.71
C GLY A 12 8.33 -7.34 -4.52
N LYS A 13 9.04 -8.30 -3.94
CA LYS A 13 9.29 -9.61 -4.57
C LYS A 13 8.01 -10.43 -4.78
N GLU A 14 7.08 -10.39 -3.84
CA GLU A 14 5.81 -11.09 -3.98
C GLU A 14 4.90 -10.39 -5.03
N LEU A 15 4.91 -9.07 -5.06
CA LEU A 15 4.21 -8.29 -6.08
C LEU A 15 4.73 -8.58 -7.49
N GLU A 16 6.05 -8.65 -7.69
CA GLU A 16 6.64 -9.05 -8.97
C GLU A 16 6.13 -10.42 -9.42
N LYS A 17 6.25 -11.43 -8.55
CA LYS A 17 5.82 -12.80 -8.83
C LYS A 17 4.34 -12.86 -9.21
N VAL A 18 3.47 -12.17 -8.47
CA VAL A 18 2.03 -12.13 -8.75
C VAL A 18 1.74 -11.37 -10.04
N ALA A 19 2.40 -10.24 -10.28
CA ALA A 19 2.23 -9.46 -11.50
C ALA A 19 2.59 -10.27 -12.75
N LEU A 20 3.75 -10.93 -12.74
CA LEU A 20 4.20 -11.79 -13.82
C LEU A 20 3.24 -12.97 -14.06
N SER A 21 2.76 -13.62 -12.99
CA SER A 21 1.80 -14.73 -13.11
C SER A 21 0.46 -14.31 -13.72
N ARG A 22 0.13 -13.02 -13.64
CA ARG A 22 -1.08 -12.43 -14.22
C ARG A 22 -0.85 -11.82 -15.63
N GLY A 23 0.33 -12.02 -16.21
CA GLY A 23 0.67 -11.54 -17.53
C GLY A 23 0.95 -10.03 -17.59
N HIS A 24 1.35 -9.41 -16.46
CA HIS A 24 1.83 -8.03 -16.44
C HIS A 24 3.34 -8.00 -16.65
N GLU A 25 3.84 -6.86 -17.11
CA GLU A 25 5.27 -6.61 -17.35
C GLU A 25 5.82 -5.75 -16.21
N ILE A 26 6.93 -6.14 -15.60
CA ILE A 26 7.68 -5.29 -14.68
C ILE A 26 8.75 -4.54 -15.49
N VAL A 27 8.55 -3.25 -15.66
CA VAL A 27 9.41 -2.39 -16.50
C VAL A 27 10.52 -1.71 -15.70
N CYS A 28 10.34 -1.54 -14.40
CA CYS A 28 11.32 -0.88 -13.54
C CYS A 28 11.17 -1.38 -12.10
N ILE A 29 12.28 -1.57 -11.41
CA ILE A 29 12.34 -1.88 -9.98
C ILE A 29 13.27 -0.87 -9.34
N ILE A 30 12.73 -0.06 -8.42
CA ILE A 30 13.46 0.96 -7.68
C ILE A 30 13.61 0.55 -6.23
N ASP A 31 14.83 0.60 -5.72
CA ASP A 31 15.15 0.37 -4.32
C ASP A 31 16.20 1.38 -3.85
N ILE A 32 16.81 1.17 -2.71
CA ILE A 32 17.74 2.12 -2.07
C ILE A 32 18.94 2.47 -2.99
N ASN A 33 19.41 1.51 -3.79
CA ASN A 33 20.66 1.62 -4.53
C ASN A 33 20.52 2.18 -5.96
N ASN A 34 19.31 2.47 -6.42
CA ASN A 34 19.07 2.92 -7.82
C ASN A 34 17.96 3.99 -7.89
N GLN A 35 18.04 4.96 -7.00
CA GLN A 35 17.05 6.05 -6.92
C GLN A 35 17.04 6.96 -8.16
N GLU A 36 18.08 6.95 -8.97
CA GLU A 36 18.16 7.64 -10.25
C GLU A 36 17.18 7.08 -11.29
N ASP A 37 16.75 5.83 -11.14
CA ASP A 37 15.82 5.17 -12.06
C ASP A 37 14.42 5.79 -12.08
N PHE A 38 14.05 6.65 -11.12
CA PHE A 38 12.84 7.46 -11.20
C PHE A 38 12.81 8.38 -12.44
N GLU A 39 13.97 8.74 -12.97
CA GLU A 39 14.08 9.58 -14.17
C GLU A 39 14.25 8.76 -15.45
N SER A 40 14.36 7.44 -15.36
CA SER A 40 14.52 6.54 -16.52
C SER A 40 13.27 6.50 -17.41
N GLU A 41 13.49 6.25 -18.71
CA GLU A 41 12.40 6.03 -19.65
C GLU A 41 11.60 4.75 -19.30
N ALA A 42 12.24 3.75 -18.71
CA ALA A 42 11.60 2.55 -18.22
C ALA A 42 10.55 2.89 -17.14
N PHE A 43 10.90 3.69 -16.14
CA PHE A 43 9.98 4.11 -15.09
C PHE A 43 8.83 4.96 -15.66
N LYS A 44 9.14 5.95 -16.49
CA LYS A 44 8.13 6.83 -17.13
C LYS A 44 7.17 6.07 -18.05
N SER A 45 7.59 4.92 -18.59
CA SER A 45 6.75 4.07 -19.43
C SER A 45 5.74 3.23 -18.66
N ALA A 46 5.80 3.22 -17.31
CA ALA A 46 4.90 2.44 -16.49
C ALA A 46 3.47 2.99 -16.50
N ASP A 47 2.49 2.12 -16.64
CA ASP A 47 1.07 2.46 -16.48
C ASP A 47 0.75 2.82 -15.03
N VAL A 48 1.46 2.19 -14.08
CA VAL A 48 1.32 2.37 -12.64
C VAL A 48 2.60 1.96 -11.91
N ALA A 49 2.95 2.68 -10.86
CA ALA A 49 3.97 2.28 -9.90
C ALA A 49 3.32 1.75 -8.62
N ILE A 50 3.85 0.67 -8.06
CA ILE A 50 3.40 0.09 -6.78
C ILE A 50 4.51 0.30 -5.75
N GLU A 51 4.19 1.02 -4.67
CA GLU A 51 5.13 1.46 -3.66
C GLU A 51 4.88 0.75 -2.32
N PHE A 52 5.89 0.03 -1.83
CA PHE A 52 5.94 -0.58 -0.51
C PHE A 52 7.34 -0.41 0.07
N THR A 53 7.57 0.73 0.70
CA THR A 53 8.84 1.06 1.36
C THR A 53 8.63 1.27 2.86
N ASN A 54 9.00 2.43 3.38
CA ASN A 54 8.84 2.77 4.79
C ASN A 54 8.36 4.23 4.95
N PRO A 55 7.89 4.64 6.13
CA PRO A 55 7.34 5.97 6.38
C PRO A 55 8.26 7.13 5.98
N THR A 56 9.56 6.97 6.20
CA THR A 56 10.54 8.07 6.07
C THR A 56 10.84 8.43 4.62
N VAL A 57 10.66 7.48 3.68
CA VAL A 57 10.97 7.70 2.25
C VAL A 57 9.73 7.71 1.35
N ALA A 58 8.58 7.25 1.85
CA ALA A 58 7.35 7.13 1.07
C ALA A 58 6.96 8.45 0.41
N TYR A 59 6.90 9.54 1.17
CA TYR A 59 6.56 10.86 0.63
C TYR A 59 7.52 11.31 -0.50
N SER A 60 8.83 11.15 -0.29
CA SER A 60 9.82 11.47 -1.33
C SER A 60 9.62 10.63 -2.60
N ASN A 61 9.29 9.35 -2.45
CA ASN A 61 9.00 8.46 -3.58
C ASN A 61 7.74 8.91 -4.33
N TYR A 62 6.71 9.37 -3.62
CA TYR A 62 5.48 9.90 -4.25
C TYR A 62 5.80 11.14 -5.09
N MET A 63 6.55 12.09 -4.54
CA MET A 63 6.92 13.30 -5.27
C MET A 63 7.72 13.01 -6.53
N LYS A 64 8.64 12.04 -6.49
CA LYS A 64 9.39 11.58 -7.67
C LYS A 64 8.49 10.93 -8.70
N ALA A 65 7.57 10.03 -8.28
CA ALA A 65 6.63 9.37 -9.18
C ALA A 65 5.67 10.39 -9.83
N PHE A 66 5.15 11.34 -9.07
CA PHE A 66 4.31 12.42 -9.58
C PHE A 66 5.05 13.31 -10.59
N LYS A 67 6.31 13.67 -10.30
CA LYS A 67 7.16 14.41 -11.25
C LYS A 67 7.34 13.66 -12.57
N ALA A 68 7.45 12.34 -12.51
CA ALA A 68 7.54 11.47 -13.68
C ALA A 68 6.20 11.25 -14.41
N GLY A 69 5.07 11.72 -13.84
CA GLY A 69 3.72 11.54 -14.40
C GLY A 69 3.17 10.12 -14.24
N VAL A 70 3.74 9.31 -13.35
CA VAL A 70 3.34 7.91 -13.15
C VAL A 70 2.30 7.81 -12.04
N LYS A 71 1.20 7.12 -12.31
CA LYS A 71 0.14 6.84 -11.32
C LYS A 71 0.67 5.92 -10.23
N LEU A 72 0.20 6.11 -8.99
CA LEU A 72 0.78 5.44 -7.84
C LEU A 72 -0.25 4.63 -7.05
N VAL A 73 0.13 3.43 -6.66
CA VAL A 73 -0.53 2.61 -5.63
C VAL A 73 0.45 2.46 -4.47
N SER A 74 0.06 2.79 -3.25
CA SER A 74 0.96 2.69 -2.10
C SER A 74 0.34 1.98 -0.91
N GLY A 75 1.13 1.12 -0.27
CA GLY A 75 0.85 0.48 1.01
C GLY A 75 1.74 0.96 2.14
N SER A 76 2.65 1.90 1.91
CA SER A 76 3.44 2.51 2.98
C SER A 76 2.57 3.34 3.91
N THR A 77 2.82 3.23 5.21
CA THR A 77 2.05 3.91 6.26
C THR A 77 2.91 4.93 7.01
N GLY A 78 2.31 5.73 7.90
CA GLY A 78 3.04 6.65 8.79
C GLY A 78 3.34 8.03 8.20
N TRP A 79 3.11 8.28 6.93
CA TRP A 79 3.35 9.55 6.25
C TRP A 79 2.14 10.51 6.27
N MET A 80 0.95 9.97 6.50
CA MET A 80 -0.33 10.70 6.34
C MET A 80 -0.47 11.89 7.30
N SER A 81 0.04 11.78 8.53
CA SER A 81 -0.06 12.83 9.53
C SER A 81 0.72 14.10 9.17
N GLU A 82 1.83 13.93 8.43
CA GLU A 82 2.71 15.05 8.05
C GLU A 82 2.40 15.58 6.66
N HIS A 83 2.06 14.69 5.72
CA HIS A 83 1.98 15.02 4.29
C HIS A 83 0.60 14.75 3.66
N GLY A 84 -0.38 14.29 4.44
CA GLY A 84 -1.67 13.85 3.90
C GLY A 84 -2.44 14.95 3.18
N GLU A 85 -2.50 16.15 3.73
CA GLU A 85 -3.22 17.28 3.11
C GLU A 85 -2.54 17.75 1.82
N GLU A 86 -1.21 17.79 1.79
CA GLU A 86 -0.45 18.17 0.59
C GLU A 86 -0.67 17.16 -0.54
N ILE A 87 -0.55 15.87 -0.25
CA ILE A 87 -0.77 14.79 -1.22
C ILE A 87 -2.23 14.83 -1.73
N LYS A 88 -3.19 15.04 -0.84
CA LYS A 88 -4.60 15.19 -1.21
C LYS A 88 -4.79 16.35 -2.19
N LYS A 89 -4.20 17.51 -1.92
CA LYS A 89 -4.26 18.68 -2.81
C LYS A 89 -3.63 18.39 -4.17
N LEU A 90 -2.47 17.73 -4.21
CA LEU A 90 -1.84 17.32 -5.47
C LEU A 90 -2.71 16.36 -6.29
N CYS A 91 -3.47 15.48 -5.63
CA CYS A 91 -4.37 14.58 -6.33
C CYS A 91 -5.67 15.27 -6.78
N THR A 92 -6.25 16.18 -5.98
CA THR A 92 -7.55 16.82 -6.29
C THR A 92 -7.42 18.01 -7.25
N GLU A 93 -6.34 18.78 -7.14
CA GLU A 93 -6.11 20.01 -7.90
C GLU A 93 -4.94 19.90 -8.89
N GLY A 94 -3.93 19.10 -8.55
CA GLY A 94 -2.69 18.95 -9.33
C GLY A 94 -2.73 17.85 -10.38
N GLY A 95 -3.84 17.11 -10.53
CA GLY A 95 -3.98 16.04 -11.53
C GLY A 95 -3.16 14.77 -11.26
N GLN A 96 -2.57 14.65 -10.07
CA GLN A 96 -1.83 13.46 -9.67
C GLN A 96 -2.78 12.32 -9.27
N THR A 97 -2.31 11.08 -9.35
CA THR A 97 -3.13 9.91 -9.00
C THR A 97 -2.42 9.06 -7.96
N LEU A 98 -3.02 8.94 -6.78
CA LEU A 98 -2.59 8.03 -5.72
C LEU A 98 -3.77 7.19 -5.24
N PHE A 99 -3.62 5.85 -5.27
CA PHE A 99 -4.46 4.94 -4.52
C PHE A 99 -3.67 4.42 -3.32
N TRP A 100 -4.08 4.82 -2.12
CA TRP A 100 -3.41 4.42 -0.88
C TRP A 100 -4.35 3.64 0.03
N SER A 101 -3.81 2.63 0.69
CA SER A 101 -4.48 1.93 1.79
C SER A 101 -3.46 1.48 2.83
N SER A 102 -3.84 1.59 4.10
CA SER A 102 -3.05 1.02 5.20
C SER A 102 -3.11 -0.51 5.24
N ASN A 103 -4.06 -1.11 4.51
CA ASN A 103 -4.24 -2.56 4.47
C ASN A 103 -4.85 -3.01 3.13
N PHE A 104 -4.15 -3.91 2.47
CA PHE A 104 -4.59 -4.58 1.23
C PHE A 104 -4.99 -6.05 1.45
N SER A 105 -4.98 -6.54 2.71
CA SER A 105 -5.41 -7.90 3.03
C SER A 105 -6.93 -8.00 3.07
N LEU A 106 -7.49 -8.86 2.24
CA LEU A 106 -8.93 -9.17 2.24
C LEU A 106 -9.36 -9.76 3.60
N GLY A 107 -8.57 -10.67 4.16
CA GLY A 107 -8.86 -11.28 5.47
C GLY A 107 -8.94 -10.26 6.59
N VAL A 108 -7.98 -9.31 6.66
CA VAL A 108 -8.01 -8.22 7.64
C VAL A 108 -9.21 -7.30 7.42
N SER A 109 -9.59 -7.03 6.18
CA SER A 109 -10.75 -6.20 5.86
C SER A 109 -12.06 -6.87 6.30
N ILE A 110 -12.22 -8.17 6.06
CA ILE A 110 -13.36 -8.96 6.52
C ILE A 110 -13.41 -8.99 8.05
N PHE A 111 -12.29 -9.27 8.69
CA PHE A 111 -12.18 -9.26 10.16
C PHE A 111 -12.58 -7.91 10.76
N SER A 112 -12.11 -6.82 10.19
CA SER A 112 -12.49 -5.46 10.62
C SER A 112 -13.99 -5.20 10.45
N ALA A 113 -14.59 -5.67 9.36
CA ALA A 113 -16.04 -5.53 9.13
C ALA A 113 -16.85 -6.31 10.18
N LEU A 114 -16.44 -7.55 10.49
CA LEU A 114 -17.07 -8.37 11.53
C LEU A 114 -16.94 -7.72 12.91
N ASN A 115 -15.78 -7.18 13.26
CA ASN A 115 -15.60 -6.49 14.54
C ASN A 115 -16.48 -5.24 14.65
N LYS A 116 -16.61 -4.45 13.59
CA LYS A 116 -17.52 -3.30 13.56
C LYS A 116 -18.99 -3.73 13.75
N TYR A 117 -19.38 -4.83 13.12
CA TYR A 117 -20.74 -5.38 13.29
C TYR A 117 -20.97 -5.89 14.71
N LEU A 118 -20.02 -6.64 15.26
CA LEU A 118 -20.08 -7.11 16.65
C LEU A 118 -20.17 -5.94 17.63
N ALA A 119 -19.31 -4.93 17.51
CA ALA A 119 -19.35 -3.74 18.37
C ALA A 119 -20.72 -3.02 18.30
N LYS A 120 -21.30 -2.92 17.09
CA LYS A 120 -22.63 -2.32 16.94
C LYS A 120 -23.73 -3.08 17.69
N ILE A 121 -23.68 -4.42 17.72
CA ILE A 121 -24.60 -5.23 18.50
C ILE A 121 -24.35 -5.07 20.00
N MET A 122 -23.08 -5.18 20.42
CA MET A 122 -22.69 -5.15 21.83
C MET A 122 -22.92 -3.80 22.49
N ASN A 123 -22.89 -2.70 21.76
CA ASN A 123 -23.25 -1.37 22.27
C ASN A 123 -24.68 -1.25 22.82
N GLN A 124 -25.54 -2.23 22.53
CA GLN A 124 -26.89 -2.31 23.10
C GLN A 124 -26.90 -2.89 24.52
N PHE A 125 -25.78 -3.42 24.97
CA PHE A 125 -25.60 -4.09 26.27
C PHE A 125 -24.52 -3.40 27.09
N PRO A 126 -24.88 -2.44 27.97
CA PRO A 126 -23.89 -1.61 28.71
C PRO A 126 -22.93 -2.37 29.60
N ALA A 127 -23.23 -3.64 29.92
CA ALA A 127 -22.38 -4.49 30.75
C ALA A 127 -21.22 -5.14 29.99
N TYR A 128 -21.16 -4.95 28.65
CA TYR A 128 -20.15 -5.57 27.81
C TYR A 128 -19.34 -4.52 27.07
N ASP A 129 -18.07 -4.82 26.89
CA ASP A 129 -17.15 -4.05 26.04
C ASP A 129 -16.53 -4.98 24.99
N VAL A 130 -16.20 -4.44 23.80
CA VAL A 130 -15.58 -5.20 22.72
C VAL A 130 -14.19 -4.67 22.47
N THR A 131 -13.18 -5.44 22.89
CA THR A 131 -11.78 -5.14 22.63
C THR A 131 -11.20 -6.13 21.62
N THR A 132 -10.72 -5.62 20.50
CA THR A 132 -10.03 -6.43 19.51
C THR A 132 -8.54 -6.38 19.72
N VAL A 133 -7.93 -7.54 19.92
CA VAL A 133 -6.47 -7.66 20.08
C VAL A 133 -5.87 -8.37 18.87
N SER A 134 -4.85 -7.76 18.28
CA SER A 134 -4.11 -8.33 17.15
C SER A 134 -2.63 -8.35 17.46
N TYR A 135 -2.02 -9.52 17.39
CA TYR A 135 -0.59 -9.71 17.63
C TYR A 135 0.17 -9.72 16.31
N THR A 136 1.33 -9.07 16.27
CA THR A 136 2.13 -8.94 15.05
C THR A 136 2.62 -10.30 14.50
N HIS A 137 2.93 -11.25 15.38
CA HIS A 137 3.34 -12.59 14.98
C HIS A 137 2.19 -13.43 14.39
N LEU A 138 0.96 -13.22 14.86
CA LEU A 138 -0.24 -13.83 14.27
C LEU A 138 -0.48 -13.35 12.84
N ARG A 139 -0.24 -12.06 12.58
CA ARG A 139 -0.35 -11.50 11.23
C ARG A 139 0.62 -12.14 10.24
N ALA A 140 1.80 -12.59 10.71
CA ALA A 140 2.83 -13.15 9.83
C ALA A 140 2.64 -14.64 9.55
N HIS A 141 1.98 -15.41 10.43
CA HIS A 141 1.98 -16.88 10.37
C HIS A 141 0.59 -17.53 10.42
N GLU A 142 -0.41 -16.90 10.98
CA GLU A 142 -1.68 -17.56 11.27
C GLU A 142 -2.87 -17.03 10.44
N THR A 143 -2.75 -15.86 9.83
CA THR A 143 -3.80 -15.35 8.94
C THR A 143 -3.89 -16.12 7.63
N ASP A 144 -2.80 -16.78 7.23
CA ASP A 144 -2.80 -17.61 6.02
C ASP A 144 -3.27 -19.05 6.26
N SER A 145 -3.27 -19.51 7.52
CA SER A 145 -3.54 -20.92 7.85
C SER A 145 -4.90 -21.19 8.50
N TYR A 146 -5.55 -20.20 9.12
CA TYR A 146 -6.75 -20.40 9.95
C TYR A 146 -7.97 -19.57 9.55
N LEU A 147 -7.90 -18.79 8.51
CA LEU A 147 -9.04 -18.04 7.95
C LEU A 147 -9.43 -18.55 6.56
N VAL A 148 -9.27 -19.85 6.34
CA VAL A 148 -9.84 -20.55 5.18
C VAL A 148 -11.12 -21.22 5.60
#